data_fa2121e0cbd6fd539c791fa14df2a1a2
#
_entry.id   fa2121e0cbd6fd539c791fa14df2a1a2
#
_cell.length_a   1.000
_cell.length_b   1.000
_cell.length_c   1.000
_cell.angle_alpha   90.00
_cell.angle_beta   90.00
_cell.angle_gamma   90.00
#
_symmetry.space_group_name_H-M   'P 1'
#
loop_
_entity.id
_entity.type
_entity.pdbx_description
1 polymer ?
#
loop_
_entity_poly.entity_id
_entity_poly.type
_entity_poly.pdbx_seq_one_letter_code
_entity_poly.pdbx_strand_id
1 'polypeptide(L)'
;MTTAPSQDGPFHTRQQAAAAFADWLTTQHAAEALTHTLDVLGVPLGAFDHAVIGELAELDPLTVAIVMSWLHRAARDQPRP
;
A
#
# COMPACT_ATOMS: atom_id res chain seq x y z
N MET A 1 -16.64 6.37 -21.03
CA MET A 1 -15.74 5.33 -20.51
C MET A 1 -15.54 5.54 -19.02
N THR A 2 -15.79 4.51 -18.26
CA THR A 2 -15.63 4.60 -16.83
C THR A 2 -14.17 4.41 -16.47
N THR A 3 -13.62 5.37 -15.78
CA THR A 3 -12.26 5.25 -15.27
C THR A 3 -12.32 4.60 -13.91
N ALA A 4 -11.60 3.51 -13.73
CA ALA A 4 -11.49 2.91 -12.41
C ALA A 4 -10.88 3.92 -11.44
N PRO A 5 -11.30 3.93 -10.16
CA PRO A 5 -10.69 4.81 -9.19
C PRO A 5 -9.18 4.60 -9.17
N SER A 6 -8.44 5.70 -9.20
CA SER A 6 -6.99 5.61 -9.20
C SER A 6 -6.49 5.17 -7.83
N GLN A 7 -5.70 4.10 -7.81
CA GLN A 7 -5.03 3.66 -6.60
C GLN A 7 -3.72 4.40 -6.39
N ASP A 8 -3.39 5.28 -7.31
CA ASP A 8 -2.13 6.04 -7.25
C ASP A 8 -2.24 7.31 -6.44
N GLY A 9 -3.45 7.71 -6.04
CA GLY A 9 -3.63 8.94 -5.29
C GLY A 9 -3.40 10.17 -6.16
N PRO A 10 -3.21 11.33 -5.56
CA PRO A 10 -3.25 11.54 -4.11
C PRO A 10 -4.67 11.40 -3.55
N PHE A 11 -4.75 11.02 -2.28
CA PHE A 11 -6.02 10.86 -1.59
C PHE A 11 -6.20 11.99 -0.59
N HIS A 12 -7.36 12.64 -0.63
CA HIS A 12 -7.63 13.80 0.22
C HIS A 12 -8.51 13.47 1.43
N THR A 13 -9.25 12.36 1.37
CA THR A 13 -10.10 11.92 2.47
C THR A 13 -9.96 10.42 2.65
N ARG A 14 -10.29 9.97 3.86
CA ARG A 14 -10.32 8.52 4.13
C ARG A 14 -11.36 7.83 3.25
N GLN A 15 -12.50 8.47 3.04
CA GLN A 15 -13.57 7.90 2.23
C GLN A 15 -13.12 7.69 0.79
N GLN A 16 -12.41 8.66 0.23
CA GLN A 16 -11.87 8.54 -1.12
C GLN A 16 -10.90 7.37 -1.23
N ALA A 17 -10.01 7.24 -0.26
CA ALA A 17 -9.06 6.13 -0.24
C ALA A 17 -9.76 4.79 -0.08
N ALA A 18 -10.75 4.72 0.80
CA ALA A 18 -11.49 3.49 1.02
C ALA A 18 -12.21 3.04 -0.25
N ALA A 19 -12.77 3.98 -1.00
CA ALA A 19 -13.44 3.65 -2.26
C ALA A 19 -12.44 3.11 -3.29
N ALA A 20 -11.26 3.71 -3.36
CA ALA A 20 -10.24 3.30 -4.32
C ALA A 20 -9.72 1.88 -4.05
N PHE A 21 -9.66 1.49 -2.77
CA PHE A 21 -9.13 0.20 -2.38
C PHE A 21 -10.20 -0.79 -1.92
N ALA A 22 -11.48 -0.52 -2.23
CA ALA A 22 -12.59 -1.34 -1.71
C ALA A 22 -12.40 -2.83 -2.00
N ASP A 23 -12.08 -3.20 -3.23
CA ASP A 23 -11.91 -4.59 -3.60
C ASP A 23 -10.68 -5.22 -2.93
N TRP A 24 -9.61 -4.45 -2.85
CA TRP A 24 -8.38 -4.93 -2.24
C TRP A 24 -8.57 -5.20 -0.74
N LEU A 25 -9.33 -4.33 -0.06
CA LEU A 25 -9.56 -4.46 1.37
C LEU A 25 -10.32 -5.73 1.73
N THR A 26 -11.07 -6.31 0.80
CA THR A 26 -11.79 -7.55 1.06
C THR A 26 -10.91 -8.78 1.02
N THR A 27 -9.68 -8.68 0.49
CA THR A 27 -8.80 -9.84 0.35
C THR A 27 -8.13 -10.23 1.65
N GLN A 28 -7.97 -9.30 2.59
CA GLN A 28 -7.35 -9.55 3.90
C GLN A 28 -5.90 -10.02 3.81
N HIS A 29 -5.20 -9.62 2.76
CA HIS A 29 -3.78 -9.99 2.56
C HIS A 29 -2.88 -8.77 2.64
N ALA A 30 -3.23 -7.80 3.50
CA ALA A 30 -2.50 -6.54 3.58
C ALA A 30 -1.03 -6.72 3.96
N ALA A 31 -0.75 -7.58 4.93
CA ALA A 31 0.63 -7.79 5.38
C ALA A 31 1.48 -8.39 4.27
N GLU A 32 0.94 -9.40 3.57
CA GLU A 32 1.67 -10.03 2.48
C GLU A 32 1.91 -9.06 1.32
N ALA A 33 0.89 -8.25 1.01
CA ALA A 33 0.99 -7.29 -0.07
C ALA A 33 2.05 -6.23 0.21
N LEU A 34 2.09 -5.71 1.44
CA LEU A 34 3.11 -4.73 1.81
C LEU A 34 4.51 -5.34 1.80
N THR A 35 4.64 -6.55 2.33
CA THR A 35 5.91 -7.26 2.33
C THR A 35 6.42 -7.44 0.90
N HIS A 36 5.53 -7.88 0.01
CA HIS A 36 5.89 -8.07 -1.40
C HIS A 36 6.31 -6.75 -2.06
N THR A 37 5.57 -5.68 -1.79
CA THR A 37 5.88 -4.37 -2.34
C THR A 37 7.28 -3.92 -1.92
N LEU A 38 7.60 -4.08 -0.64
CA LEU A 38 8.91 -3.70 -0.15
C LEU A 38 10.02 -4.58 -0.74
N ASP A 39 9.73 -5.86 -0.92
CA ASP A 39 10.70 -6.77 -1.54
C ASP A 39 11.00 -6.37 -2.98
N VAL A 40 9.97 -6.06 -3.74
CA VAL A 40 10.12 -5.60 -5.14
C VAL A 40 10.95 -4.32 -5.20
N LEU A 41 10.78 -3.43 -4.23
CA LEU A 41 11.52 -2.17 -4.17
C LEU A 41 12.94 -2.33 -3.62
N GLY A 42 13.32 -3.53 -3.22
CA GLY A 42 14.66 -3.79 -2.73
C GLY A 42 14.91 -3.37 -1.29
N VAL A 43 13.85 -3.26 -0.49
CA VAL A 43 13.98 -2.89 0.92
C VAL A 43 14.19 -4.14 1.77
N PRO A 44 15.35 -4.29 2.40
CA PRO A 44 15.57 -5.47 3.26
C PRO A 44 14.75 -5.35 4.54
N LEU A 45 14.14 -6.47 4.96
CA LEU A 45 13.27 -6.50 6.14
C LEU A 45 13.83 -7.49 7.16
N GLY A 46 13.92 -7.03 8.40
CA GLY A 46 14.27 -7.88 9.52
C GLY A 46 13.03 -8.46 10.20
N ALA A 47 13.26 -9.27 11.21
CA ALA A 47 12.15 -9.91 11.95
C ALA A 47 11.22 -8.89 12.58
N PHE A 48 11.77 -7.83 13.15
CA PHE A 48 10.94 -6.80 13.78
C PHE A 48 10.11 -6.05 12.74
N ASP A 49 10.69 -5.82 11.56
CA ASP A 49 9.95 -5.17 10.48
C ASP A 49 8.73 -6.00 10.07
N HIS A 50 8.90 -7.30 9.96
CA HIS A 50 7.77 -8.20 9.64
C HIS A 50 6.70 -8.16 10.72
N ALA A 51 7.11 -8.09 11.99
CA ALA A 51 6.17 -8.00 13.09
C ALA A 51 5.36 -6.70 13.03
N VAL A 52 6.02 -5.59 12.71
CA VAL A 52 5.36 -4.29 12.59
C VAL A 52 4.35 -4.31 11.44
N ILE A 53 4.74 -4.89 10.30
CA ILE A 53 3.84 -5.01 9.15
C ILE A 53 2.59 -5.79 9.53
N GLY A 54 2.75 -6.91 10.25
CA GLY A 54 1.63 -7.71 10.69
C GLY A 54 0.69 -6.96 11.61
N GLU A 55 1.25 -6.24 12.58
CA GLU A 55 0.45 -5.44 13.51
C GLU A 55 -0.31 -4.33 12.79
N LEU A 56 0.36 -3.63 11.88
CA LEU A 56 -0.27 -2.55 11.14
C LEU A 56 -1.42 -3.08 10.28
N ALA A 57 -1.21 -4.22 9.63
CA ALA A 57 -2.24 -4.82 8.78
C ALA A 57 -3.48 -5.21 9.58
N GLU A 58 -3.30 -5.71 10.82
CA GLU A 58 -4.43 -6.07 11.67
C GLU A 58 -5.20 -4.83 12.14
N LEU A 59 -4.47 -3.75 12.45
CA LEU A 59 -5.09 -2.54 12.99
C LEU A 59 -5.83 -1.75 11.92
N ASP A 60 -5.22 -1.58 10.75
CA ASP A 60 -5.81 -0.72 9.73
C ASP A 60 -5.29 -1.09 8.34
N PRO A 61 -5.93 -2.03 7.67
CA PRO A 61 -5.53 -2.42 6.31
C PRO A 61 -5.54 -1.25 5.32
N LEU A 62 -6.43 -0.28 5.52
CA LEU A 62 -6.47 0.88 4.63
C LEU A 62 -5.19 1.71 4.75
N THR A 63 -4.66 1.87 5.97
CA THR A 63 -3.39 2.55 6.16
C THR A 63 -2.28 1.83 5.41
N VAL A 64 -2.28 0.49 5.45
CA VAL A 64 -1.31 -0.29 4.69
C VAL A 64 -1.43 0.01 3.19
N ALA A 65 -2.66 0.07 2.67
CA ALA A 65 -2.88 0.37 1.26
C ALA A 65 -2.32 1.74 0.88
N ILE A 66 -2.51 2.74 1.74
CA ILE A 66 -2.01 4.09 1.50
C ILE A 66 -0.47 4.11 1.51
N VAL A 67 0.14 3.43 2.46
CA VAL A 67 1.60 3.35 2.51
C VAL A 67 2.14 2.69 1.24
N MET A 68 1.50 1.61 0.78
CA MET A 68 1.89 0.96 -0.47
C MET A 68 1.77 1.92 -1.65
N SER A 69 0.70 2.72 -1.67
CA SER A 69 0.51 3.73 -2.72
C SER A 69 1.66 4.74 -2.71
N TRP A 70 2.07 5.20 -1.53
CA TRP A 70 3.21 6.11 -1.43
C TRP A 70 4.48 5.49 -1.97
N LEU A 71 4.73 4.23 -1.64
CA LEU A 71 5.92 3.53 -2.10
C LEU A 71 5.95 3.41 -3.61
N HIS A 72 4.82 3.03 -4.20
CA HIS A 72 4.72 2.92 -5.65
C HIS A 72 4.91 4.26 -6.35
N ARG A 73 4.32 5.33 -5.80
CA ARG A 73 4.47 6.66 -6.37
C ARG A 73 5.91 7.16 -6.26
N ALA A 74 6.54 6.91 -5.12
CA ALA A 74 7.92 7.31 -4.93
C ALA A 74 8.85 6.59 -5.91
N ALA A 75 8.63 5.29 -6.09
CA ALA A 75 9.46 4.51 -7.00
C ALA A 75 9.26 4.96 -8.46
N ARG A 76 8.01 5.26 -8.83
CA ARG A 76 7.69 5.68 -10.20
C ARG A 76 8.28 7.05 -10.54
N ASP A 77 8.26 7.95 -9.54
CA ASP A 77 8.69 9.33 -9.75
C ASP A 77 10.19 9.53 -9.50
N GLN A 78 10.89 8.48 -9.11
CA GLN A 78 12.29 8.57 -8.79
C GLN A 78 13.09 8.82 -10.08
N PRO A 79 13.97 9.84 -10.08
CA PRO A 79 14.78 10.10 -11.27
C PRO A 79 15.72 8.93 -11.53
N ARG A 80 15.87 8.60 -12.79
CA ARG A 80 16.77 7.53 -13.18
C ARG A 80 18.14 8.12 -13.48
N PRO A 81 19.19 7.43 -13.10
CA PRO A 81 20.55 7.87 -13.42
C PRO A 81 20.82 7.80 -14.91
#